data_d2b815fa29786def79bd9eb4dab290b2
#
_entry.id   d2b815fa29786def79bd9eb4dab290b2
#
_cell.length_a   1.000
_cell.length_b   1.000
_cell.length_c   1.000
_cell.angle_alpha   90.00
_cell.angle_beta   90.00
_cell.angle_gamma   90.00
#
_symmetry.space_group_name_H-M   'P 1'
#
loop_
_entity.id
_entity.type
_entity.pdbx_description
1 polymer ?
#
loop_
_entity_poly.entity_id
_entity_poly.type
_entity_poly.pdbx_seq_one_letter_code
_entity_poly.pdbx_strand_id
1 'polypeptide(L)'
;LVLALVLRSLDADKKHCALQWLAACIVTAIAGMNGVKQLMVFHAPLCIAAAILLVLALHDSGTSDWKTALQHCRRQVRLFAASLVTAVAGAAGYFISNSVMSRLYDFKSYSFIVWDRDENWFTLDRILMDFFHEFGYQNGSGIFHFGGIAAGIGLLLGGWMFFCIVRLLLRLKKLETNDQLLVLL
;
A
#
# COMPACT_ATOMS: atom_id res chain seq x y z
N LEU A 1 9.29 -8.06 -2.05
CA LEU A 1 10.72 -7.84 -1.83
C LEU A 1 10.98 -6.58 -1.00
N VAL A 2 10.47 -5.38 -1.42
CA VAL A 2 10.70 -4.11 -0.71
C VAL A 2 10.21 -4.19 0.74
N LEU A 3 8.97 -4.65 0.98
CA LEU A 3 8.43 -4.83 2.33
C LEU A 3 9.31 -5.75 3.18
N ALA A 4 9.78 -6.87 2.62
CA ALA A 4 10.65 -7.79 3.33
C ALA A 4 12.00 -7.14 3.72
N LEU A 5 12.58 -6.32 2.84
CA LEU A 5 13.81 -5.58 3.11
C LEU A 5 13.60 -4.52 4.19
N VAL A 6 12.48 -3.79 4.12
CA VAL A 6 12.11 -2.79 5.14
C VAL A 6 11.92 -3.47 6.50
N LEU A 7 11.12 -4.54 6.59
CA LEU A 7 10.89 -5.25 7.85
C LEU A 7 12.18 -5.83 8.44
N ARG A 8 13.01 -6.46 7.60
CA ARG A 8 14.32 -6.98 8.03
C ARG A 8 15.25 -5.89 8.56
N SER A 9 15.19 -4.70 7.99
CA SER A 9 16.00 -3.57 8.43
C SER A 9 15.66 -3.07 9.84
N LEU A 10 14.45 -3.34 10.33
CA LEU A 10 14.04 -2.93 11.66
C LEU A 10 14.80 -3.68 12.77
N ASP A 11 15.15 -4.93 12.52
CA ASP A 11 15.78 -5.83 13.48
C ASP A 11 17.30 -6.01 13.22
N ALA A 12 17.83 -5.38 12.15
CA ALA A 12 19.21 -5.52 11.74
C ALA A 12 20.18 -4.59 12.48
N ASP A 13 21.43 -5.03 12.61
CA ASP A 13 22.54 -4.19 13.05
C ASP A 13 22.76 -3.00 12.10
N LYS A 14 23.40 -1.92 12.60
CA LYS A 14 23.55 -0.66 11.85
C LYS A 14 24.10 -0.83 10.43
N LYS A 15 25.11 -1.70 10.23
CA LYS A 15 25.72 -1.94 8.90
C LYS A 15 24.78 -2.68 7.96
N HIS A 16 24.11 -3.73 8.43
CA HIS A 16 23.15 -4.50 7.65
C HIS A 16 21.87 -3.71 7.37
N CYS A 17 21.43 -2.87 8.30
CA CYS A 17 20.32 -1.96 8.13
C CYS A 17 20.55 -1.01 6.94
N ALA A 18 21.73 -0.36 6.86
CA ALA A 18 22.05 0.56 5.77
C ALA A 18 22.06 -0.13 4.40
N LEU A 19 22.63 -1.34 4.32
CA LEU A 19 22.64 -2.13 3.07
C LEU A 19 21.23 -2.52 2.62
N GLN A 20 20.38 -2.92 3.57
CA GLN A 20 18.98 -3.28 3.26
C GLN A 20 18.15 -2.07 2.81
N TRP A 21 18.37 -0.92 3.41
CA TRP A 21 17.74 0.32 2.97
C TRP A 21 18.20 0.72 1.57
N LEU A 22 19.49 0.63 1.30
CA LEU A 22 20.04 0.91 -0.04
C LEU A 22 19.44 -0.05 -1.09
N ALA A 23 19.39 -1.34 -0.78
CA ALA A 23 18.79 -2.34 -1.65
C ALA A 23 17.29 -2.06 -1.87
N ALA A 24 16.54 -1.73 -0.82
CA ALA A 24 15.14 -1.35 -0.92
C ALA A 24 14.95 -0.11 -1.80
N CYS A 25 15.78 0.92 -1.64
CA CYS A 25 15.73 2.14 -2.45
C CYS A 25 16.03 1.86 -3.92
N ILE A 26 17.04 1.04 -4.24
CA ILE A 26 17.38 0.68 -5.63
C ILE A 26 16.20 -0.07 -6.27
N VAL A 27 15.69 -1.10 -5.60
CA VAL A 27 14.55 -1.88 -6.11
C VAL A 27 13.33 -1.00 -6.32
N THR A 28 13.08 -0.07 -5.38
CA THR A 28 11.94 0.84 -5.46
C THR A 28 12.11 1.87 -6.57
N ALA A 29 13.31 2.41 -6.76
CA ALA A 29 13.60 3.33 -7.85
C ALA A 29 13.38 2.67 -9.22
N ILE A 30 13.88 1.44 -9.41
CA ILE A 30 13.66 0.65 -10.63
C ILE A 30 12.15 0.38 -10.82
N ALA A 31 11.43 -0.01 -9.78
CA ALA A 31 9.99 -0.24 -9.83
C ALA A 31 9.21 1.06 -10.14
N GLY A 32 9.65 2.20 -9.59
CA GLY A 32 9.08 3.52 -9.85
C GLY A 32 9.22 3.96 -11.31
N MET A 33 10.26 3.49 -12.02
CA MET A 33 10.41 3.74 -13.46
C MET A 33 9.26 3.14 -14.30
N ASN A 34 8.55 2.14 -13.78
CA ASN A 34 7.37 1.55 -14.43
C ASN A 34 6.09 2.40 -14.29
N GLY A 35 6.15 3.53 -13.60
CA GLY A 35 5.05 4.49 -13.52
C GLY A 35 4.54 4.75 -12.09
N VAL A 36 3.64 5.72 -11.99
CA VAL A 36 3.07 6.19 -10.72
C VAL A 36 2.23 5.15 -9.98
N LYS A 37 1.75 4.12 -10.68
CA LYS A 37 0.91 3.06 -10.09
C LYS A 37 1.58 2.39 -8.89
N GLN A 38 2.89 2.12 -8.98
CA GLN A 38 3.68 1.54 -7.89
C GLN A 38 3.65 2.42 -6.63
N LEU A 39 3.75 3.73 -6.80
CA LEU A 39 3.71 4.68 -5.69
C LEU A 39 2.34 4.70 -5.02
N MET A 40 1.26 4.69 -5.82
CA MET A 40 -0.11 4.75 -5.30
C MET A 40 -0.55 3.44 -4.64
N VAL A 41 -0.24 2.30 -5.26
CA VAL A 41 -0.76 0.99 -4.80
C VAL A 41 0.07 0.42 -3.65
N PHE A 42 1.35 0.73 -3.57
CA PHE A 42 2.23 0.14 -2.56
C PHE A 42 2.77 1.17 -1.56
N HIS A 43 3.41 2.25 -2.04
CA HIS A 43 4.11 3.17 -1.12
C HIS A 43 3.17 4.08 -0.35
N ALA A 44 2.06 4.54 -0.95
CA ALA A 44 1.10 5.37 -0.23
C ALA A 44 0.44 4.59 0.93
N PRO A 45 -0.12 3.38 0.74
CA PRO A 45 -0.61 2.55 1.84
C PRO A 45 0.47 2.26 2.89
N LEU A 46 1.69 1.93 2.48
CA LEU A 46 2.79 1.65 3.40
C LEU A 46 3.14 2.86 4.27
N CYS A 47 3.21 4.06 3.70
CA CYS A 47 3.46 5.29 4.45
C CYS A 47 2.30 5.60 5.41
N ILE A 48 1.05 5.43 4.97
CA ILE A 48 -0.13 5.66 5.80
C ILE A 48 -0.16 4.67 6.96
N ALA A 49 0.04 3.38 6.70
CA ALA A 49 0.09 2.36 7.73
C ALA A 49 1.20 2.62 8.77
N ALA A 50 2.41 2.95 8.29
CA ALA A 50 3.53 3.28 9.16
C ALA A 50 3.27 4.56 10.00
N ALA A 51 2.61 5.58 9.42
CA ALA A 51 2.20 6.78 10.14
C ALA A 51 1.16 6.46 11.22
N ILE A 52 0.15 5.67 10.92
CA ILE A 52 -0.87 5.22 11.89
C ILE A 52 -0.20 4.50 13.06
N LEU A 53 0.70 3.55 12.78
CA LEU A 53 1.41 2.80 13.83
C LEU A 53 2.28 3.71 14.69
N LEU A 54 2.94 4.71 14.09
CA LEU A 54 3.73 5.70 14.83
C LEU A 54 2.84 6.54 15.74
N VAL A 55 1.70 7.05 15.24
CA VAL A 55 0.76 7.85 16.03
C VAL A 55 0.19 7.04 17.19
N LEU A 56 -0.21 5.79 16.95
CA LEU A 56 -0.70 4.89 17.99
C LEU A 56 0.36 4.64 19.08
N ALA A 57 1.61 4.37 18.68
CA ALA A 57 2.70 4.15 19.61
C ALA A 57 3.04 5.41 20.43
N LEU A 58 3.03 6.59 19.82
CA LEU A 58 3.22 7.86 20.52
C LEU A 58 2.10 8.14 21.51
N HIS A 59 0.85 7.87 21.12
CA HIS A 59 -0.29 8.03 22.01
C HIS A 59 -0.21 7.07 23.22
N ASP A 60 0.16 5.82 23.00
CA ASP A 60 0.26 4.81 24.05
C ASP A 60 1.49 5.01 24.96
N SER A 61 2.51 5.79 24.53
CA SER A 61 3.71 6.07 25.34
C SER A 61 3.41 6.91 26.59
N GLY A 62 2.33 7.70 26.60
CA GLY A 62 1.87 8.50 27.75
C GLY A 62 2.86 9.56 28.24
N THR A 63 4.01 9.74 27.58
CA THR A 63 5.06 10.69 27.98
C THR A 63 4.83 12.06 27.36
N SER A 64 4.87 13.08 28.21
CA SER A 64 4.77 14.50 27.76
C SER A 64 6.02 14.98 27.01
N ASP A 65 7.17 14.33 27.20
CA ASP A 65 8.41 14.66 26.52
C ASP A 65 8.52 13.90 25.19
N TRP A 66 8.42 14.64 24.09
CA TRP A 66 8.46 14.10 22.73
C TRP A 66 9.76 13.35 22.38
N LYS A 67 10.92 13.75 22.97
CA LYS A 67 12.21 13.08 22.74
C LYS A 67 12.22 11.69 23.35
N THR A 68 11.73 11.58 24.55
CA THR A 68 11.60 10.29 25.28
C THR A 68 10.57 9.40 24.59
N ALA A 69 9.43 9.95 24.14
CA ALA A 69 8.43 9.22 23.36
C ALA A 69 9.01 8.65 22.07
N LEU A 70 9.77 9.45 21.28
CA LEU A 70 10.40 8.97 20.04
C LEU A 70 11.47 7.89 20.29
N GLN A 71 12.20 7.97 21.39
CA GLN A 71 13.14 6.91 21.76
C GLN A 71 12.44 5.60 22.11
N HIS A 72 11.30 5.68 22.80
CA HIS A 72 10.48 4.53 23.15
C HIS A 72 9.85 3.88 21.91
N CYS A 73 9.44 4.70 20.94
CA CYS A 73 8.83 4.26 19.67
C CYS A 73 9.85 4.09 18.53
N ARG A 74 11.12 3.82 18.85
CA ARG A 74 12.22 3.79 17.86
C ARG A 74 11.97 2.86 16.67
N ARG A 75 11.29 1.74 16.88
CA ARG A 75 10.96 0.78 15.81
C ARG A 75 9.96 1.38 14.82
N GLN A 76 8.89 2.00 15.31
CA GLN A 76 7.87 2.67 14.50
C GLN A 76 8.43 3.89 13.76
N VAL A 77 9.31 4.65 14.42
CA VAL A 77 10.03 5.76 13.79
C VAL A 77 10.91 5.27 12.62
N ARG A 78 11.65 4.18 12.83
CA ARG A 78 12.46 3.58 11.76
C ARG A 78 11.59 3.06 10.61
N LEU A 79 10.46 2.42 10.92
CA LEU A 79 9.53 1.94 9.91
C LEU A 79 8.99 3.10 9.06
N PHE A 80 8.54 4.16 9.70
CA PHE A 80 8.03 5.35 9.03
C PHE A 80 9.12 6.03 8.19
N ALA A 81 10.33 6.18 8.73
CA ALA A 81 11.46 6.73 7.98
C ALA A 81 11.81 5.86 6.76
N ALA A 82 11.85 4.54 6.90
CA ALA A 82 12.12 3.61 5.80
C ALA A 82 11.04 3.70 4.71
N SER A 83 9.76 3.78 5.11
CA SER A 83 8.65 3.91 4.16
C SER A 83 8.73 5.22 3.36
N LEU A 84 9.06 6.34 4.02
CA LEU A 84 9.26 7.63 3.35
C LEU A 84 10.46 7.61 2.41
N VAL A 85 11.60 7.08 2.85
CA VAL A 85 12.82 7.03 2.03
C VAL A 85 12.59 6.16 0.78
N THR A 86 11.93 5.01 0.92
CA THR A 86 11.59 4.17 -0.23
C THR A 86 10.56 4.84 -1.15
N ALA A 87 9.57 5.55 -0.61
CA ALA A 87 8.62 6.31 -1.43
C ALA A 87 9.30 7.42 -2.24
N VAL A 88 10.24 8.16 -1.63
CA VAL A 88 11.05 9.18 -2.32
C VAL A 88 11.92 8.55 -3.40
N ALA A 89 12.55 7.39 -3.13
CA ALA A 89 13.32 6.65 -4.13
C ALA A 89 12.45 6.21 -5.32
N GLY A 90 11.24 5.74 -5.06
CA GLY A 90 10.28 5.40 -6.11
C GLY A 90 9.84 6.60 -6.93
N ALA A 91 9.56 7.72 -6.28
CA ALA A 91 9.24 8.99 -6.95
C ALA A 91 10.41 9.48 -7.82
N ALA A 92 11.64 9.38 -7.33
CA ALA A 92 12.83 9.69 -8.11
C ALA A 92 12.96 8.80 -9.35
N GLY A 93 12.72 7.49 -9.22
CA GLY A 93 12.68 6.56 -10.35
C GLY A 93 11.62 6.95 -11.39
N TYR A 94 10.41 7.28 -10.94
CA TYR A 94 9.35 7.78 -11.81
C TYR A 94 9.76 9.07 -12.54
N PHE A 95 10.38 10.02 -11.82
CA PHE A 95 10.83 11.28 -12.39
C PHE A 95 11.92 11.07 -13.44
N ILE A 96 12.88 10.18 -13.19
CA ILE A 96 13.92 9.80 -14.15
C ILE A 96 13.29 9.19 -15.40
N SER A 97 12.36 8.25 -15.22
CA SER A 97 11.66 7.63 -16.35
C SER A 97 10.91 8.67 -17.19
N ASN A 98 10.16 9.55 -16.53
CA ASN A 98 9.33 10.54 -17.23
C ASN A 98 10.13 11.70 -17.83
N SER A 99 11.26 12.09 -17.25
CA SER A 99 12.05 13.24 -17.71
C SER A 99 13.17 12.87 -18.68
N VAL A 100 13.78 11.71 -18.50
CA VAL A 100 14.96 11.26 -19.27
C VAL A 100 14.56 10.21 -20.30
N MET A 101 13.92 9.13 -19.86
CA MET A 101 13.58 8.01 -20.74
C MET A 101 12.50 8.38 -21.75
N SER A 102 11.52 9.21 -21.41
CA SER A 102 10.49 9.68 -22.35
C SER A 102 11.04 10.51 -23.50
N ARG A 103 12.23 11.10 -23.36
CA ARG A 103 12.93 11.81 -24.44
C ARG A 103 13.69 10.88 -25.39
N LEU A 104 14.05 9.69 -24.91
CA LEU A 104 14.84 8.71 -25.64
C LEU A 104 13.96 7.64 -26.31
N TYR A 105 12.80 7.36 -25.71
CA TYR A 105 11.90 6.30 -26.14
C TYR A 105 10.45 6.79 -26.15
N ASP A 106 9.72 6.42 -27.19
CA ASP A 106 8.29 6.71 -27.33
C ASP A 106 7.50 5.68 -26.53
N PHE A 107 7.22 6.00 -25.25
CA PHE A 107 6.40 5.14 -24.41
C PHE A 107 4.92 5.44 -24.65
N LYS A 108 4.14 4.44 -25.03
CA LYS A 108 2.68 4.54 -24.97
C LYS A 108 2.25 4.61 -23.51
N SER A 109 2.02 5.82 -23.00
CA SER A 109 1.44 6.01 -21.68
C SER A 109 -0.06 5.74 -21.75
N TYR A 110 -0.51 4.74 -20.98
CA TYR A 110 -1.94 4.57 -20.73
C TYR A 110 -2.31 5.44 -19.53
N SER A 111 -3.15 6.44 -19.78
CA SER A 111 -3.76 7.20 -18.70
C SER A 111 -4.84 6.35 -18.03
N PHE A 112 -4.63 5.95 -16.79
CA PHE A 112 -5.63 5.20 -16.01
C PHE A 112 -6.75 6.11 -15.46
N ILE A 113 -6.51 7.40 -15.39
CA ILE A 113 -7.47 8.38 -14.91
C ILE A 113 -7.70 9.38 -16.03
N VAL A 114 -8.73 9.15 -16.78
CA VAL A 114 -9.26 10.16 -17.70
C VAL A 114 -10.30 10.95 -16.92
N TRP A 115 -9.95 12.17 -16.51
CA TRP A 115 -10.90 13.12 -15.96
C TRP A 115 -11.68 13.73 -17.12
N ASP A 116 -12.70 13.03 -17.59
CA ASP A 116 -13.65 13.61 -18.53
C ASP A 116 -14.73 14.32 -17.73
N ARG A 117 -14.81 15.63 -17.88
CA ARG A 117 -15.77 16.47 -17.17
C ARG A 117 -17.19 16.27 -17.66
N ASP A 118 -17.37 15.77 -18.85
CA ASP A 118 -18.67 15.70 -19.52
C ASP A 118 -19.39 14.37 -19.34
N GLU A 119 -18.71 13.34 -18.84
CA GLU A 119 -19.33 12.08 -18.46
C GLU A 119 -19.43 11.96 -16.94
N ASN A 120 -20.62 11.73 -16.42
CA ASN A 120 -20.88 11.39 -15.01
C ASN A 120 -20.30 10.03 -14.66
N TRP A 121 -18.98 9.97 -14.48
CA TRP A 121 -18.20 8.74 -14.26
C TRP A 121 -18.40 8.11 -12.88
N PHE A 122 -18.89 8.88 -11.92
CA PHE A 122 -19.11 8.46 -10.55
C PHE A 122 -20.58 8.34 -10.22
N THR A 123 -21.30 7.51 -10.94
CA THR A 123 -22.60 7.05 -10.44
C THR A 123 -22.36 5.87 -9.50
N LEU A 124 -23.04 5.85 -8.36
CA LEU A 124 -22.91 4.82 -7.33
C LEU A 124 -23.18 3.42 -7.88
N ASP A 125 -24.10 3.30 -8.82
CA ASP A 125 -24.45 2.07 -9.54
C ASP A 125 -23.27 1.55 -10.37
N ARG A 126 -22.50 2.42 -11.02
CA ARG A 126 -21.32 2.04 -11.81
C ARG A 126 -20.19 1.54 -10.92
N ILE A 127 -19.92 2.23 -9.81
CA ILE A 127 -18.93 1.79 -8.81
C ILE A 127 -19.33 0.42 -8.25
N LEU A 128 -20.61 0.22 -7.92
CA LEU A 128 -21.10 -1.06 -7.44
C LEU A 128 -21.00 -2.16 -8.51
N MET A 129 -21.34 -1.84 -9.76
CA MET A 129 -21.21 -2.78 -10.87
C MET A 129 -19.76 -3.20 -11.10
N ASP A 130 -18.83 -2.24 -11.14
CA ASP A 130 -17.39 -2.53 -11.29
C ASP A 130 -16.88 -3.39 -10.12
N PHE A 131 -17.33 -3.09 -8.90
CA PHE A 131 -17.02 -3.93 -7.74
C PHE A 131 -17.54 -5.37 -7.92
N PHE A 132 -18.76 -5.58 -8.41
CA PHE A 132 -19.30 -6.92 -8.67
C PHE A 132 -18.59 -7.61 -9.84
N HIS A 133 -18.13 -6.85 -10.85
CA HIS A 133 -17.33 -7.40 -11.96
C HIS A 133 -15.99 -7.97 -11.48
N GLU A 134 -15.33 -7.35 -10.50
CA GLU A 134 -14.10 -7.87 -9.89
C GLU A 134 -14.32 -9.25 -9.23
N PHE A 135 -15.54 -9.54 -8.77
CA PHE A 135 -15.91 -10.86 -8.24
C PHE A 135 -16.45 -11.82 -9.31
N GLY A 136 -16.27 -11.50 -10.60
CA GLY A 136 -16.66 -12.37 -11.72
C GLY A 136 -18.13 -12.27 -12.14
N TYR A 137 -18.86 -11.26 -11.67
CA TYR A 137 -20.22 -11.00 -12.16
C TYR A 137 -20.18 -10.49 -13.60
N GLN A 138 -21.00 -11.10 -14.48
CA GLN A 138 -21.18 -10.63 -15.85
C GLN A 138 -22.62 -10.17 -16.05
N ASN A 139 -22.81 -8.99 -16.63
CA ASN A 139 -24.13 -8.46 -16.95
C ASN A 139 -24.90 -9.42 -17.84
N GLY A 140 -26.13 -9.77 -17.44
CA GLY A 140 -26.97 -10.71 -18.17
C GLY A 140 -26.78 -12.19 -17.83
N SER A 141 -25.83 -12.54 -16.95
CA SER A 141 -25.72 -13.91 -16.42
C SER A 141 -26.77 -14.13 -15.32
N GLY A 142 -27.62 -15.13 -15.49
CA GLY A 142 -28.55 -15.55 -14.42
C GLY A 142 -27.77 -16.06 -13.19
N ILE A 143 -28.37 -15.95 -12.00
CA ILE A 143 -27.78 -16.36 -10.72
C ILE A 143 -27.32 -17.83 -10.73
N PHE A 144 -28.02 -18.69 -11.47
CA PHE A 144 -27.73 -20.13 -11.60
C PHE A 144 -26.75 -20.47 -12.73
N HIS A 145 -26.23 -19.50 -13.46
CA HIS A 145 -25.14 -19.71 -14.42
C HIS A 145 -23.79 -19.74 -13.71
N PHE A 146 -22.81 -20.38 -14.33
CA PHE A 146 -21.46 -20.50 -13.76
C PHE A 146 -20.88 -19.16 -13.29
N GLY A 147 -21.08 -18.09 -14.06
CA GLY A 147 -20.65 -16.73 -13.69
C GLY A 147 -21.37 -16.18 -12.45
N GLY A 148 -22.67 -16.45 -12.29
CA GLY A 148 -23.43 -16.04 -11.12
C GLY A 148 -23.03 -16.80 -9.85
N ILE A 149 -22.78 -18.10 -9.97
CA ILE A 149 -22.29 -18.94 -8.87
C ILE A 149 -20.88 -18.50 -8.45
N ALA A 150 -20.00 -18.28 -9.42
CA ALA A 150 -18.63 -17.80 -9.16
C ALA A 150 -18.63 -16.43 -8.45
N ALA A 151 -19.48 -15.49 -8.90
CA ALA A 151 -19.65 -14.19 -8.24
C ALA A 151 -20.19 -14.35 -6.81
N GLY A 152 -21.17 -15.23 -6.58
CA GLY A 152 -21.70 -15.52 -5.25
C GLY A 152 -20.62 -16.05 -4.30
N ILE A 153 -19.80 -17.00 -4.75
CA ILE A 153 -18.66 -17.54 -3.98
C ILE A 153 -17.65 -16.42 -3.71
N GLY A 154 -17.31 -15.61 -4.73
CA GLY A 154 -16.40 -14.47 -4.61
C GLY A 154 -16.87 -13.47 -3.54
N LEU A 155 -18.16 -13.10 -3.54
CA LEU A 155 -18.75 -12.22 -2.54
C LEU A 155 -18.70 -12.80 -1.13
N LEU A 156 -18.98 -14.09 -0.96
CA LEU A 156 -18.89 -14.77 0.34
C LEU A 156 -17.44 -14.78 0.85
N LEU A 157 -16.47 -15.08 0.00
CA LEU A 157 -15.04 -15.06 0.35
C LEU A 157 -14.57 -13.64 0.65
N GLY A 158 -14.97 -12.65 -0.15
CA GLY A 158 -14.67 -11.23 0.09
C GLY A 158 -15.26 -10.73 1.39
N GLY A 159 -16.52 -11.06 1.68
CA GLY A 159 -17.17 -10.76 2.95
C GLY A 159 -16.47 -11.41 4.15
N TRP A 160 -16.06 -12.66 4.01
CA TRP A 160 -15.27 -13.34 5.04
C TRP A 160 -13.91 -12.68 5.26
N MET A 161 -13.19 -12.36 4.18
CA MET A 161 -11.91 -11.61 4.26
C MET A 161 -12.10 -10.27 4.95
N PHE A 162 -13.12 -9.51 4.55
CA PHE A 162 -13.44 -8.22 5.18
C PHE A 162 -13.72 -8.38 6.68
N PHE A 163 -14.51 -9.37 7.07
CA PHE A 163 -14.75 -9.69 8.48
C PHE A 163 -13.45 -10.02 9.23
N CYS A 164 -12.56 -10.83 8.64
CA CYS A 164 -11.26 -11.16 9.23
C CYS A 164 -10.40 -9.89 9.40
N ILE A 165 -10.35 -9.00 8.38
CA ILE A 165 -9.63 -7.74 8.46
C ILE A 165 -10.17 -6.86 9.59
N VAL A 166 -11.49 -6.66 9.66
CA VAL A 166 -12.12 -5.89 10.74
C VAL A 166 -11.77 -6.48 12.11
N ARG A 167 -11.87 -7.80 12.27
CA ARG A 167 -11.51 -8.48 13.53
C ARG A 167 -10.04 -8.28 13.90
N LEU A 168 -9.14 -8.32 12.92
CA LEU A 168 -7.71 -8.06 13.12
C LEU A 168 -7.45 -6.60 13.48
N LEU A 169 -8.12 -5.65 12.81
CA LEU A 169 -8.04 -4.22 13.14
C LEU A 169 -8.51 -3.93 14.58
N LEU A 170 -9.58 -4.57 15.02
CA LEU A 170 -10.06 -4.44 16.40
C LEU A 170 -9.06 -5.00 17.44
N ARG A 171 -8.18 -5.90 17.03
CA ARG A 171 -7.13 -6.49 17.88
C ARG A 171 -5.75 -5.89 17.65
N LEU A 172 -5.64 -4.85 16.82
CA LEU A 172 -4.38 -4.28 16.33
C LEU A 172 -3.40 -3.99 17.49
N LYS A 173 -3.86 -3.40 18.59
CA LYS A 173 -3.03 -3.08 19.76
C LYS A 173 -2.40 -4.28 20.46
N LYS A 174 -2.92 -5.49 20.23
CA LYS A 174 -2.42 -6.73 20.85
C LYS A 174 -1.44 -7.49 19.97
N LEU A 175 -1.23 -7.02 18.73
CA LEU A 175 -0.34 -7.64 17.75
C LEU A 175 1.07 -7.05 17.85
N GLU A 176 2.06 -7.82 17.41
CA GLU A 176 3.41 -7.28 17.20
C GLU A 176 3.45 -6.27 16.04
N THR A 177 4.44 -5.38 16.05
CA THR A 177 4.53 -4.29 15.05
C THR A 177 4.53 -4.80 13.60
N ASN A 178 5.14 -5.95 13.33
CA ASN A 178 5.17 -6.52 11.99
C ASN A 178 3.78 -6.99 11.55
N ASP A 179 3.06 -7.65 12.46
CA ASP A 179 1.70 -8.13 12.20
C ASP A 179 0.72 -6.97 12.09
N GLN A 180 0.91 -5.92 12.92
CA GLN A 180 0.14 -4.68 12.81
C GLN A 180 0.30 -4.04 11.44
N LEU A 181 1.53 -3.99 10.91
CA LEU A 181 1.80 -3.43 9.59
C LEU A 181 1.12 -4.26 8.49
N LEU A 182 1.21 -5.59 8.56
CA LEU A 182 0.59 -6.49 7.57
C LEU A 182 -0.95 -6.38 7.56
N VAL A 183 -1.56 -6.08 8.71
CA VAL A 183 -3.02 -5.88 8.82
C VAL A 183 -3.46 -4.54 8.24
N LEU A 184 -2.58 -3.53 8.27
CA LEU A 184 -2.88 -2.18 7.77
C LEU A 184 -2.57 -1.99 6.28
N LEU A 185 -1.76 -2.89 5.69
CA LEU A 185 -1.45 -2.90 4.25
C LEU A 185 -2.51 -3.63 3.43
#